data_bc1dd5715782afae8239d2eb15682a69
#
_entry.id   bc1dd5715782afae8239d2eb15682a69
#
_cell.length_a   1.000
_cell.length_b   1.000
_cell.length_c   1.000
_cell.angle_alpha   90.00
_cell.angle_beta   90.00
_cell.angle_gamma   90.00
#
_symmetry.space_group_name_H-M   'P 1'
#
loop_
_entity.id
_entity.type
_entity.pdbx_description
1 polymer ?
#
loop_
_entity_poly.entity_id
_entity_poly.type
_entity_poly.pdbx_seq_one_letter_code
_entity_poly.pdbx_strand_id
1 'polypeptide(L)'
;MGLKSFLKLVEIKTKAASMTPFLLGTVFVLYRYQKFNWVNFLLMLVSLLCFDMATTAINNYLDYKKARKTEGFGYEEHNAIVRDNLSEFSVLTVIVILLILAVGFGILLFLNTSPVVLILGIISFSVGILYTFGPVPISRMPLGEVFSGLFMGFVILFLSVYIHLNEGALVE
;
A
#
# COMPACT_ATOMS: atom_id res chain seq x y z
N MET A 1 5.69 -20.40 4.41
CA MET A 1 5.95 -19.23 5.28
C MET A 1 4.91 -19.18 6.39
N GLY A 2 5.34 -19.05 7.67
CA GLY A 2 4.42 -18.94 8.81
C GLY A 2 3.84 -17.53 8.94
N LEU A 3 2.69 -17.38 9.65
CA LEU A 3 2.01 -16.10 9.87
C LEU A 3 2.95 -15.04 10.49
N LYS A 4 3.75 -15.43 11.46
CA LYS A 4 4.69 -14.54 12.14
C LYS A 4 5.75 -13.96 11.18
N SER A 5 6.28 -14.78 10.28
CA SER A 5 7.26 -14.35 9.27
C SER A 5 6.60 -13.47 8.19
N PHE A 6 5.35 -13.76 7.81
CA PHE A 6 4.56 -12.90 6.93
C PHE A 6 4.38 -11.51 7.54
N LEU A 7 3.91 -11.41 8.79
CA LEU A 7 3.70 -10.13 9.47
C LEU A 7 4.98 -9.29 9.61
N LYS A 8 6.14 -9.96 9.74
CA LYS A 8 7.43 -9.29 9.73
C LYS A 8 7.81 -8.81 8.33
N LEU A 9 7.62 -9.66 7.30
CA LEU A 9 7.94 -9.32 5.91
C LEU A 9 7.19 -8.07 5.44
N VAL A 10 5.92 -7.95 5.81
CA VAL A 10 5.08 -6.80 5.44
C VAL A 10 5.17 -5.65 6.46
N GLU A 11 5.93 -5.80 7.54
CA GLU A 11 6.08 -4.81 8.61
C GLU A 11 4.72 -4.30 9.12
N ILE A 12 3.89 -5.20 9.62
CA ILE A 12 2.49 -4.89 9.96
C ILE A 12 2.33 -3.65 10.86
N LYS A 13 3.30 -3.33 11.70
CA LYS A 13 3.26 -2.17 12.59
C LYS A 13 3.31 -0.84 11.85
N THR A 14 3.97 -0.78 10.69
CA THR A 14 4.09 0.45 9.88
C THR A 14 2.80 0.79 9.15
N LYS A 15 1.86 -0.17 9.03
CA LYS A 15 0.56 0.03 8.37
C LYS A 15 -0.33 1.06 9.07
N ALA A 16 -0.05 1.39 10.31
CA ALA A 16 -0.70 2.50 11.01
C ALA A 16 -0.58 3.83 10.23
N ALA A 17 0.51 4.03 9.48
CA ALA A 17 0.74 5.26 8.71
C ALA A 17 -0.31 5.46 7.59
N SER A 18 -0.71 4.40 6.89
CA SER A 18 -1.76 4.44 5.84
C SER A 18 -3.17 4.32 6.42
N MET A 19 -3.33 3.57 7.51
CA MET A 19 -4.63 3.37 8.14
C MET A 19 -5.14 4.60 8.87
N THR A 20 -4.27 5.41 9.46
CA THR A 20 -4.66 6.65 10.17
C THR A 20 -5.40 7.63 9.26
N PRO A 21 -4.85 8.08 8.10
CA PRO A 21 -5.57 8.98 7.19
C PRO A 21 -6.82 8.34 6.58
N PHE A 22 -6.80 7.02 6.31
CA PHE A 22 -7.98 6.28 5.83
C PHE A 22 -9.14 6.34 6.83
N LEU A 23 -8.88 6.01 8.09
CA LEU A 23 -9.91 6.05 9.14
C LEU A 23 -10.33 7.48 9.46
N LEU A 24 -9.40 8.44 9.46
CA LEU A 24 -9.70 9.85 9.69
C LEU A 24 -10.66 10.40 8.64
N GLY A 25 -10.42 10.13 7.34
CA GLY A 25 -11.31 10.54 6.27
C GLY A 25 -12.70 9.89 6.38
N THR A 26 -12.74 8.60 6.75
CA THR A 26 -14.00 7.88 6.99
C THR A 26 -14.79 8.49 8.14
N VAL A 27 -14.15 8.76 9.28
CA VAL A 27 -14.80 9.40 10.44
C VAL A 27 -15.27 10.82 10.10
N PHE A 28 -14.47 11.56 9.34
CA PHE A 28 -14.86 12.91 8.87
C PHE A 28 -16.16 12.88 8.06
N VAL A 29 -16.30 11.92 7.12
CA VAL A 29 -17.53 11.78 6.33
C VAL A 29 -18.72 11.41 7.20
N LEU A 30 -18.55 10.46 8.12
CA LEU A 30 -19.60 10.10 9.07
C LEU A 30 -20.05 11.31 9.90
N TYR A 31 -19.10 12.09 10.42
CA TYR A 31 -19.42 13.25 11.24
C TYR A 31 -20.06 14.39 10.44
N ARG A 32 -19.46 14.74 9.27
CA ARG A 32 -19.85 15.95 8.52
C ARG A 32 -21.05 15.73 7.60
N TYR A 33 -21.15 14.55 6.98
CA TYR A 33 -22.12 14.25 5.92
C TYR A 33 -23.13 13.18 6.32
N GLN A 34 -22.95 12.49 7.44
CA GLN A 34 -23.79 11.37 7.90
C GLN A 34 -23.98 10.27 6.84
N LYS A 35 -22.99 10.12 5.95
CA LYS A 35 -22.97 9.13 4.88
C LYS A 35 -21.91 8.07 5.15
N PHE A 36 -22.21 6.82 4.80
CA PHE A 36 -21.25 5.72 4.88
C PHE A 36 -21.62 4.63 3.88
N ASN A 37 -20.67 4.28 3.02
CA ASN A 37 -20.83 3.17 2.09
C ASN A 37 -19.91 2.02 2.51
N TRP A 38 -20.51 0.95 3.05
CA TRP A 38 -19.79 -0.23 3.55
C TRP A 38 -19.01 -0.95 2.47
N VAL A 39 -19.57 -1.05 1.26
CA VAL A 39 -18.93 -1.76 0.15
C VAL A 39 -17.66 -1.03 -0.26
N ASN A 40 -17.77 0.27 -0.51
CA ASN A 40 -16.61 1.08 -0.91
C ASN A 40 -15.56 1.16 0.20
N PHE A 41 -15.97 1.22 1.46
CA PHE A 41 -15.07 1.16 2.61
C PHE A 41 -14.23 -0.13 2.60
N LEU A 42 -14.88 -1.30 2.48
CA LEU A 42 -14.19 -2.58 2.48
C LEU A 42 -13.31 -2.78 1.25
N LEU A 43 -13.78 -2.37 0.06
CA LEU A 43 -12.99 -2.44 -1.16
C LEU A 43 -11.71 -1.60 -1.06
N MET A 44 -11.82 -0.36 -0.55
CA MET A 44 -10.67 0.51 -0.35
C MET A 44 -9.75 -0.01 0.75
N LEU A 45 -10.30 -0.49 1.88
CA LEU A 45 -9.52 -1.05 2.97
C LEU A 45 -8.63 -2.19 2.50
N VAL A 46 -9.20 -3.17 1.78
CA VAL A 46 -8.45 -4.33 1.29
C VAL A 46 -7.43 -3.91 0.24
N SER A 47 -7.82 -3.08 -0.74
CA SER A 47 -6.92 -2.59 -1.79
C SER A 47 -5.72 -1.85 -1.18
N LEU A 48 -5.98 -0.91 -0.28
CA LEU A 48 -4.95 -0.10 0.39
C LEU A 48 -3.99 -0.94 1.23
N LEU A 49 -4.53 -1.83 2.08
CA LEU A 49 -3.71 -2.71 2.91
C LEU A 49 -2.85 -3.66 2.08
N CYS A 50 -3.43 -4.29 1.06
CA CYS A 50 -2.68 -5.19 0.19
C CYS A 50 -1.57 -4.45 -0.57
N PHE A 51 -1.85 -3.24 -1.05
CA PHE A 51 -0.84 -2.43 -1.74
C PHE A 51 0.30 -1.99 -0.81
N ASP A 52 -0.03 -1.47 0.38
CA ASP A 52 0.95 -1.04 1.38
C ASP A 52 1.81 -2.24 1.87
N MET A 53 1.20 -3.41 2.07
CA MET A 53 1.95 -4.63 2.38
C MET A 53 2.83 -5.08 1.22
N ALA A 54 2.36 -5.00 -0.03
CA ALA A 54 3.13 -5.37 -1.21
C ALA A 54 4.36 -4.48 -1.39
N THR A 55 4.21 -3.16 -1.30
CA THR A 55 5.33 -2.21 -1.44
C THR A 55 6.39 -2.42 -0.38
N THR A 56 6.00 -2.69 0.87
CA THR A 56 6.93 -3.02 1.95
C THR A 56 7.66 -4.35 1.70
N ALA A 57 6.94 -5.39 1.27
CA ALA A 57 7.55 -6.67 0.92
C ALA A 57 8.52 -6.56 -0.26
N ILE A 58 8.21 -5.73 -1.27
CA ILE A 58 9.10 -5.41 -2.39
C ILE A 58 10.37 -4.70 -1.87
N ASN A 59 10.23 -3.71 -0.98
CA ASN A 59 11.35 -3.01 -0.40
C ASN A 59 12.30 -3.97 0.33
N ASN A 60 11.76 -4.80 1.23
CA ASN A 60 12.51 -5.82 1.95
C ASN A 60 13.21 -6.82 1.00
N TYR A 61 12.54 -7.21 -0.10
CA TYR A 61 13.12 -8.09 -1.10
C TYR A 61 14.27 -7.43 -1.88
N LEU A 62 14.12 -6.17 -2.26
CA LEU A 62 15.18 -5.44 -2.96
C LEU A 62 16.41 -5.19 -2.07
N ASP A 63 16.19 -4.88 -0.78
CA ASP A 63 17.28 -4.72 0.18
C ASP A 63 18.01 -6.05 0.41
N TYR A 64 17.28 -7.16 0.51
CA TYR A 64 17.88 -8.50 0.54
C TYR A 64 18.74 -8.79 -0.71
N LYS A 65 18.25 -8.46 -1.91
CA LYS A 65 19.02 -8.66 -3.16
C LYS A 65 20.26 -7.78 -3.24
N LYS A 66 20.21 -6.57 -2.71
CA LYS A 66 21.36 -5.64 -2.65
C LYS A 66 22.40 -6.15 -1.65
N ALA A 67 21.97 -6.56 -0.47
CA ALA A 67 22.86 -7.09 0.57
C ALA A 67 23.65 -8.32 0.09
N ARG A 68 23.04 -9.21 -0.71
CA ARG A 68 23.75 -10.36 -1.33
C ARG A 68 24.83 -9.97 -2.34
N LYS A 69 24.78 -8.77 -2.91
CA LYS A 69 25.76 -8.29 -3.90
C LYS A 69 26.94 -7.54 -3.27
N THR A 70 26.71 -6.94 -2.11
CA THR A 70 27.73 -6.18 -1.37
C THR A 70 28.07 -6.96 -0.10
N GLU A 71 29.11 -7.80 -0.16
CA GLU A 71 29.61 -8.51 1.03
C GLU A 71 30.00 -7.51 2.12
N GLY A 72 29.39 -7.61 3.31
CA GLY A 72 30.00 -7.09 4.53
C GLY A 72 29.28 -6.04 5.35
N PHE A 73 27.97 -5.78 5.24
CA PHE A 73 27.29 -4.87 6.16
C PHE A 73 25.97 -5.43 6.70
N GLY A 74 25.76 -5.31 8.02
CA GLY A 74 24.67 -5.82 8.86
C GLY A 74 23.22 -5.50 8.47
N TYR A 75 22.95 -5.17 7.23
CA TYR A 75 21.62 -5.15 6.65
C TYR A 75 20.95 -6.53 6.67
N GLU A 76 21.75 -7.59 6.68
CA GLU A 76 21.28 -8.97 6.69
C GLU A 76 20.50 -9.31 7.97
N GLU A 77 20.98 -8.85 9.14
CA GLU A 77 20.37 -9.21 10.43
C GLU A 77 18.98 -8.61 10.64
N HIS A 78 18.68 -7.46 10.03
CA HIS A 78 17.41 -6.77 10.20
C HIS A 78 16.37 -7.17 9.15
N ASN A 79 16.80 -7.73 8.01
CA ASN A 79 15.88 -8.14 6.94
C ASN A 79 15.12 -9.42 7.33
N ALA A 80 13.78 -9.37 7.26
CA ALA A 80 12.92 -10.51 7.62
C ALA A 80 13.19 -11.76 6.78
N ILE A 81 13.65 -11.61 5.53
CA ILE A 81 13.94 -12.71 4.61
C ILE A 81 15.14 -13.52 5.11
N VAL A 82 16.21 -12.84 5.53
CA VAL A 82 17.41 -13.47 6.05
C VAL A 82 17.15 -14.08 7.41
N ARG A 83 16.60 -13.28 8.33
CA ARG A 83 16.38 -13.70 9.73
C ARG A 83 15.48 -14.92 9.88
N ASP A 84 14.40 -14.98 9.08
CA ASP A 84 13.42 -16.07 9.15
C ASP A 84 13.68 -17.14 8.06
N ASN A 85 14.82 -17.06 7.34
CA ASN A 85 15.27 -17.97 6.27
C ASN A 85 14.17 -18.23 5.22
N LEU A 86 13.55 -17.14 4.71
CA LEU A 86 12.45 -17.24 3.77
C LEU A 86 12.96 -17.56 2.35
N SER A 87 12.31 -18.51 1.67
CA SER A 87 12.64 -18.76 0.28
C SER A 87 12.22 -17.59 -0.62
N GLU A 88 13.06 -17.23 -1.58
CA GLU A 88 12.78 -16.15 -2.54
C GLU A 88 11.45 -16.41 -3.28
N PHE A 89 11.17 -17.66 -3.64
CA PHE A 89 9.93 -18.05 -4.29
C PHE A 89 8.71 -17.71 -3.41
N SER A 90 8.73 -18.02 -2.12
CA SER A 90 7.63 -17.71 -1.20
C SER A 90 7.42 -16.20 -1.07
N VAL A 91 8.50 -15.42 -1.02
CA VAL A 91 8.41 -13.95 -0.92
C VAL A 91 7.80 -13.35 -2.18
N LEU A 92 8.28 -13.76 -3.36
CA LEU A 92 7.74 -13.31 -4.65
C LEU A 92 6.28 -13.71 -4.82
N THR A 93 5.90 -14.93 -4.43
CA THR A 93 4.51 -15.38 -4.47
C THR A 93 3.61 -14.49 -3.63
N VAL A 94 4.03 -14.14 -2.41
CA VAL A 94 3.28 -13.22 -1.54
C VAL A 94 3.14 -11.84 -2.17
N ILE A 95 4.21 -11.28 -2.72
CA ILE A 95 4.18 -9.97 -3.39
C ILE A 95 3.16 -9.99 -4.54
N VAL A 96 3.22 -11.02 -5.40
CA VAL A 96 2.30 -11.15 -6.55
C VAL A 96 0.85 -11.27 -6.09
N ILE A 97 0.56 -12.10 -5.08
CA ILE A 97 -0.80 -12.25 -4.53
C ILE A 97 -1.30 -10.91 -3.98
N LEU A 98 -0.49 -10.21 -3.19
CA LEU A 98 -0.87 -8.91 -2.63
C LEU A 98 -1.14 -7.87 -3.71
N LEU A 99 -0.32 -7.82 -4.78
CA LEU A 99 -0.54 -6.91 -5.91
C LEU A 99 -1.81 -7.25 -6.68
N ILE A 100 -2.08 -8.54 -6.94
CA ILE A 100 -3.32 -8.98 -7.62
C ILE A 100 -4.55 -8.57 -6.79
N LEU A 101 -4.52 -8.79 -5.48
CA LEU A 101 -5.60 -8.38 -4.58
C LEU A 101 -5.76 -6.86 -4.56
N ALA A 102 -4.67 -6.11 -4.42
CA ALA A 102 -4.69 -4.64 -4.40
C ALA A 102 -5.33 -4.07 -5.69
N VAL A 103 -4.88 -4.55 -6.86
CA VAL A 103 -5.40 -4.11 -8.16
C VAL A 103 -6.85 -4.58 -8.35
N GLY A 104 -7.16 -5.83 -8.03
CA GLY A 104 -8.51 -6.39 -8.18
C GLY A 104 -9.55 -5.62 -7.36
N PHE A 105 -9.28 -5.40 -6.07
CA PHE A 105 -10.17 -4.61 -5.21
C PHE A 105 -10.19 -3.12 -5.60
N GLY A 106 -9.08 -2.57 -6.08
CA GLY A 106 -9.01 -1.20 -6.63
C GLY A 106 -9.88 -1.02 -7.88
N ILE A 107 -9.89 -2.00 -8.79
CA ILE A 107 -10.78 -2.00 -9.97
C ILE A 107 -12.24 -2.12 -9.56
N LEU A 108 -12.57 -3.00 -8.62
CA LEU A 108 -13.93 -3.12 -8.09
C LEU A 108 -14.39 -1.80 -7.44
N LEU A 109 -13.50 -1.13 -6.71
CA LEU A 109 -13.78 0.18 -6.13
C LEU A 109 -14.04 1.23 -7.22
N PHE A 110 -13.23 1.26 -8.27
CA PHE A 110 -13.44 2.15 -9.42
C PHE A 110 -14.81 1.90 -10.07
N LEU A 111 -15.19 0.64 -10.29
CA LEU A 111 -16.48 0.28 -10.89
C LEU A 111 -17.67 0.72 -10.03
N ASN A 112 -17.50 0.81 -8.72
CA ASN A 112 -18.52 1.28 -7.76
C ASN A 112 -18.48 2.79 -7.50
N THR A 113 -17.51 3.53 -8.06
CA THR A 113 -17.32 4.95 -7.76
C THR A 113 -17.21 5.78 -9.04
N SER A 114 -16.01 6.18 -9.41
CA SER A 114 -15.81 7.07 -10.57
C SER A 114 -14.40 6.97 -11.15
N PRO A 115 -14.16 7.49 -12.38
CA PRO A 115 -12.82 7.56 -12.98
C PRO A 115 -11.77 8.28 -12.14
N VAL A 116 -12.17 9.18 -11.24
CA VAL A 116 -11.24 9.88 -10.33
C VAL A 116 -10.50 8.88 -9.45
N VAL A 117 -11.19 7.87 -8.92
CA VAL A 117 -10.59 6.81 -8.09
C VAL A 117 -9.58 5.99 -8.91
N LEU A 118 -9.90 5.68 -10.16
CA LEU A 118 -8.98 4.95 -11.04
C LEU A 118 -7.72 5.77 -11.34
N ILE A 119 -7.86 7.05 -11.70
CA ILE A 119 -6.73 7.93 -12.02
C ILE A 119 -5.82 8.10 -10.79
N LEU A 120 -6.38 8.45 -9.64
CA LEU A 120 -5.62 8.60 -8.41
C LEU A 120 -5.01 7.27 -7.93
N GLY A 121 -5.73 6.17 -8.14
CA GLY A 121 -5.22 4.81 -7.90
C GLY A 121 -3.99 4.52 -8.76
N ILE A 122 -4.06 4.70 -10.08
CA ILE A 122 -2.93 4.47 -11.00
C ILE A 122 -1.73 5.33 -10.61
N ILE A 123 -1.94 6.62 -10.33
CA ILE A 123 -0.87 7.54 -9.91
C ILE A 123 -0.25 7.04 -8.60
N SER A 124 -1.07 6.70 -7.59
CA SER A 124 -0.60 6.22 -6.29
C SER A 124 0.19 4.91 -6.39
N PHE A 125 -0.29 3.95 -7.20
CA PHE A 125 0.41 2.69 -7.46
C PHE A 125 1.75 2.94 -8.16
N SER A 126 1.77 3.79 -9.18
CA SER A 126 2.99 4.14 -9.90
C SER A 126 4.02 4.80 -8.99
N VAL A 127 3.60 5.78 -8.20
CA VAL A 127 4.48 6.46 -7.24
C VAL A 127 4.93 5.50 -6.14
N GLY A 128 4.06 4.66 -5.59
CA GLY A 128 4.42 3.67 -4.57
C GLY A 128 5.47 2.66 -5.05
N ILE A 129 5.37 2.21 -6.30
CA ILE A 129 6.38 1.34 -6.92
C ILE A 129 7.68 2.12 -7.13
N LEU A 130 7.63 3.31 -7.74
CA LEU A 130 8.80 4.15 -8.01
C LEU A 130 9.46 4.67 -6.72
N TYR A 131 8.69 4.80 -5.64
CA TYR A 131 9.22 5.18 -4.34
C TYR A 131 10.26 4.20 -3.82
N THR A 132 10.07 2.93 -4.12
CA THR A 132 10.90 1.81 -3.67
C THR A 132 11.82 1.29 -4.77
N PHE A 133 11.32 1.23 -6.02
CA PHE A 133 11.98 0.61 -7.16
C PHE A 133 12.43 1.66 -8.17
N GLY A 134 13.70 1.61 -8.57
CA GLY A 134 14.26 2.49 -9.59
C GLY A 134 15.76 2.65 -9.45
N PRO A 135 16.41 3.27 -10.43
CA PRO A 135 17.86 3.56 -10.38
C PRO A 135 18.21 4.50 -9.21
N VAL A 136 17.32 5.44 -8.90
CA VAL A 136 17.34 6.27 -7.69
C VAL A 136 15.95 6.27 -7.09
N PRO A 137 15.68 5.42 -6.05
CA PRO A 137 14.37 5.39 -5.39
C PRO A 137 14.00 6.75 -4.79
N ILE A 138 12.73 7.16 -4.94
CA ILE A 138 12.24 8.44 -4.39
C ILE A 138 12.47 8.51 -2.87
N SER A 139 12.38 7.37 -2.17
CA SER A 139 12.65 7.25 -0.72
C SER A 139 14.05 7.71 -0.29
N ARG A 140 15.01 7.76 -1.22
CA ARG A 140 16.39 8.19 -0.96
C ARG A 140 16.67 9.62 -1.45
N MET A 141 15.66 10.28 -2.01
CA MET A 141 15.75 11.67 -2.46
C MET A 141 15.30 12.63 -1.36
N PRO A 142 15.77 13.89 -1.36
CA PRO A 142 15.32 14.92 -0.40
C PRO A 142 13.80 15.16 -0.42
N LEU A 143 13.15 14.87 -1.56
CA LEU A 143 11.69 14.99 -1.74
C LEU A 143 10.90 13.76 -1.27
N GLY A 144 11.56 12.70 -0.80
CA GLY A 144 10.91 11.45 -0.36
C GLY A 144 9.85 11.69 0.70
N GLU A 145 10.13 12.52 1.70
CA GLU A 145 9.19 12.87 2.77
C GLU A 145 7.96 13.63 2.23
N VAL A 146 8.15 14.53 1.26
CA VAL A 146 7.06 15.28 0.62
C VAL A 146 6.14 14.33 -0.15
N PHE A 147 6.70 13.41 -0.94
CA PHE A 147 5.91 12.39 -1.65
C PHE A 147 5.18 11.46 -0.68
N SER A 148 5.84 11.02 0.38
CA SER A 148 5.21 10.20 1.42
C SER A 148 4.05 10.95 2.08
N GLY A 149 4.25 12.19 2.51
CA GLY A 149 3.21 13.03 3.12
C GLY A 149 2.05 13.29 2.17
N LEU A 150 2.31 13.54 0.88
CA LEU A 150 1.28 13.77 -0.11
C LEU A 150 0.44 12.50 -0.36
N PHE A 151 1.07 11.36 -0.63
CA PHE A 151 0.36 10.14 -1.00
C PHE A 151 -0.22 9.40 0.20
N MET A 152 0.55 9.18 1.25
CA MET A 152 0.06 8.50 2.45
C MET A 152 -0.81 9.40 3.33
N GLY A 153 -0.57 10.70 3.36
CA GLY A 153 -1.39 11.65 4.10
C GLY A 153 -2.60 12.11 3.30
N PHE A 154 -2.38 12.98 2.30
CA PHE A 154 -3.46 13.67 1.61
C PHE A 154 -4.26 12.77 0.66
N VAL A 155 -3.62 11.99 -0.22
CA VAL A 155 -4.34 11.22 -1.24
C VAL A 155 -5.20 10.12 -0.62
N ILE A 156 -4.70 9.41 0.40
CA ILE A 156 -5.48 8.40 1.11
C ILE A 156 -6.67 9.04 1.83
N LEU A 157 -6.45 10.17 2.52
CA LEU A 157 -7.53 10.88 3.21
C LEU A 157 -8.57 11.38 2.21
N PHE A 158 -8.15 11.99 1.11
CA PHE A 158 -9.05 12.46 0.06
C PHE A 158 -9.90 11.32 -0.52
N LEU A 159 -9.26 10.21 -0.91
CA LEU A 159 -9.97 9.04 -1.45
C LEU A 159 -10.93 8.44 -0.42
N SER A 160 -10.55 8.36 0.86
CA SER A 160 -11.44 7.83 1.91
C SER A 160 -12.67 8.69 2.16
N VAL A 161 -12.59 10.00 1.92
CA VAL A 161 -13.76 10.89 1.91
C VAL A 161 -14.57 10.70 0.63
N TYR A 162 -13.88 10.68 -0.50
CA TYR A 162 -14.50 10.67 -1.83
C TYR A 162 -15.36 9.43 -2.09
N ILE A 163 -14.91 8.24 -1.71
CA ILE A 163 -15.61 6.95 -1.94
C ILE A 163 -16.94 6.82 -1.22
N HIS A 164 -17.18 7.64 -0.19
CA HIS A 164 -18.45 7.65 0.54
C HIS A 164 -19.45 8.67 0.00
N LEU A 165 -18.97 9.69 -0.70
CA LEU A 165 -19.81 10.79 -1.21
C LEU A 165 -20.27 10.58 -2.65
N ASN A 166 -19.47 9.88 -3.44
CA ASN A 166 -19.78 9.61 -4.85
C ASN A 166 -20.26 8.16 -5.00
N GLU A 167 -21.55 7.99 -5.15
CA GLU A 167 -22.15 6.73 -5.59
C GLU A 167 -21.86 6.58 -7.08
N GLY A 168 -21.33 5.42 -7.48
CA GLY A 168 -20.95 5.17 -8.86
C GLY A 168 -22.16 5.09 -9.79
N ALA A 169 -21.93 5.39 -11.06
CA ALA A 169 -22.92 5.33 -12.13
C ALA A 169 -23.52 3.93 -12.42
N LEU A 170 -23.19 2.93 -11.60
CA LEU A 170 -23.73 1.56 -11.70
C LEU A 170 -24.94 1.31 -10.76
N VAL A 171 -25.43 2.33 -10.08
CA VAL A 171 -26.58 2.25 -9.16
C VAL A 171 -27.77 3.09 -9.68
N GLU A 172 -27.75 3.52 -10.95
CA GLU A 172 -28.95 4.01 -11.66
C GLU A 172 -29.68 2.89 -12.39
#